data_67a4370be17534762cb42c1422d07638
#
_entry.id   67a4370be17534762cb42c1422d07638
#
_cell.length_a   1.000
_cell.length_b   1.000
_cell.length_c   1.000
_cell.angle_alpha   90.00
_cell.angle_beta   90.00
_cell.angle_gamma   90.00
#
_symmetry.space_group_name_H-M   'P 1'
#
loop_
_entity.id
_entity.type
_entity.pdbx_description
1 polymer ?
#
loop_
_entity_poly.entity_id
_entity_poly.type
_entity_poly.pdbx_seq_one_letter_code
_entity_poly.pdbx_strand_id
1 'polypeptide(L)'
;MNANSAACQNLSLEYKALASRSLSSKDPTINERQYRISKEIMDIANYLSKSASLIESCEHKQSAWKPGKVNLIKYTNLNLVSQLTKQSRYSYGSIRYTKSFKEWNKNYTKPYFHVGANATLLDGEIKSSISARIWKNKKFDPRIVLNAESSLSLLSSTVNARIGNSKVYASARATGQVGVAYATCKAAFSAKEQSFEAGVGVAALRGETRCVLNILGAKVTLTAQGSVGSAEANFSYHFSSREWEIGSKLGFIAGLGFKINVSY
;
A
#
# COMPACT_ATOMS: atom_id res chain seq x y z
N MET A 1 -10.10 -16.73 20.57
CA MET A 1 -8.68 -16.71 20.98
C MET A 1 -7.85 -17.32 19.87
N ASN A 2 -6.94 -16.57 19.32
CA ASN A 2 -6.06 -17.08 18.27
C ASN A 2 -4.94 -17.93 18.89
N ALA A 3 -4.43 -18.92 18.16
CA ALA A 3 -3.39 -19.84 18.65
C ALA A 3 -2.16 -19.11 19.24
N ASN A 4 -1.81 -17.95 18.72
CA ASN A 4 -0.67 -17.16 19.20
C ASN A 4 -0.89 -16.48 20.56
N SER A 5 -2.08 -15.95 20.83
CA SER A 5 -2.43 -15.37 22.14
C SER A 5 -2.50 -16.46 23.23
N ALA A 6 -3.14 -17.58 22.92
CA ALA A 6 -3.20 -18.73 23.82
C ALA A 6 -1.82 -19.32 24.13
N ALA A 7 -0.94 -19.42 23.14
CA ALA A 7 0.43 -19.89 23.35
C ALA A 7 1.22 -18.97 24.30
N CYS A 8 1.12 -17.64 24.12
CA CYS A 8 1.76 -16.68 25.01
C CYS A 8 1.20 -16.73 26.44
N GLN A 9 -0.10 -16.95 26.61
CA GLN A 9 -0.72 -17.10 27.92
C GLN A 9 -0.27 -18.39 28.62
N ASN A 10 -0.23 -19.52 27.92
CA ASN A 10 0.25 -20.79 28.46
C ASN A 10 1.71 -20.71 28.90
N LEU A 11 2.59 -20.15 28.06
CA LEU A 11 3.98 -19.88 28.40
C LEU A 11 4.10 -18.99 29.64
N SER A 12 3.29 -17.94 29.75
CA SER A 12 3.28 -17.06 30.92
C SER A 12 2.92 -17.84 32.21
N LEU A 13 1.94 -18.74 32.16
CA LEU A 13 1.54 -19.57 33.27
C LEU A 13 2.63 -20.57 33.68
N GLU A 14 3.29 -21.19 32.70
CA GLU A 14 4.43 -22.09 32.95
C GLU A 14 5.60 -21.36 33.62
N TYR A 15 5.98 -20.18 33.16
CA TYR A 15 7.03 -19.37 33.77
C TYR A 15 6.65 -18.89 35.17
N LYS A 16 5.40 -18.55 35.45
CA LYS A 16 4.92 -18.23 36.81
C LYS A 16 5.01 -19.43 37.73
N ALA A 17 4.64 -20.62 37.27
CA ALA A 17 4.76 -21.85 38.01
C ALA A 17 6.23 -22.22 38.30
N LEU A 18 7.12 -21.94 37.34
CA LEU A 18 8.57 -22.14 37.53
C LEU A 18 9.15 -21.16 38.56
N ALA A 19 8.77 -19.88 38.48
CA ALA A 19 9.20 -18.84 39.41
C ALA A 19 8.74 -19.11 40.88
N SER A 20 7.60 -19.77 41.05
CA SER A 20 7.04 -20.10 42.36
C SER A 20 7.67 -21.34 43.04
N ARG A 21 8.47 -22.12 42.29
CA ARG A 21 9.22 -23.25 42.85
C ARG A 21 10.38 -22.73 43.69
N SER A 22 10.18 -22.58 44.97
CA SER A 22 11.26 -22.24 45.90
C SER A 22 12.08 -23.47 46.25
N LEU A 23 13.36 -23.45 45.90
CA LEU A 23 14.33 -24.39 46.43
C LEU A 23 14.98 -23.73 47.66
N SER A 24 14.75 -24.27 48.85
CA SER A 24 15.40 -23.78 50.09
C SER A 24 16.79 -24.41 50.20
N SER A 25 17.83 -23.57 50.23
CA SER A 25 19.20 -23.98 50.48
C SER A 25 19.66 -23.43 51.85
N LYS A 26 20.59 -24.14 52.50
CA LYS A 26 21.24 -23.65 53.73
C LYS A 26 22.28 -22.55 53.49
N ASP A 27 22.67 -22.36 52.20
CA ASP A 27 23.63 -21.35 51.80
C ASP A 27 22.90 -20.05 51.42
N PRO A 28 23.14 -18.91 52.11
CA PRO A 28 22.47 -17.65 51.84
C PRO A 28 22.78 -17.08 50.42
N THR A 29 23.97 -17.37 49.87
CA THR A 29 24.34 -16.90 48.52
C THR A 29 23.57 -17.60 47.42
N ILE A 30 23.21 -18.87 47.66
CA ILE A 30 22.37 -19.65 46.75
C ILE A 30 20.93 -19.11 46.77
N ASN A 31 20.42 -18.80 47.96
CA ASN A 31 19.07 -18.26 48.14
C ASN A 31 18.93 -16.90 47.45
N GLU A 32 19.94 -16.03 47.56
CA GLU A 32 19.93 -14.73 46.86
C GLU A 32 19.95 -14.86 45.33
N ARG A 33 20.75 -15.78 44.80
CA ARG A 33 20.76 -16.07 43.36
C ARG A 33 19.43 -16.64 42.88
N GLN A 34 18.85 -17.56 43.64
CA GLN A 34 17.52 -18.12 43.34
C GLN A 34 16.45 -17.03 43.34
N TYR A 35 16.47 -16.14 44.33
CA TYR A 35 15.54 -15.01 44.37
C TYR A 35 15.66 -14.11 43.13
N ARG A 36 16.87 -13.77 42.70
CA ARG A 36 17.08 -12.97 41.46
C ARG A 36 16.57 -13.70 40.23
N ILE A 37 16.89 -14.97 40.06
CA ILE A 37 16.40 -15.79 38.94
C ILE A 37 14.87 -15.88 38.96
N SER A 38 14.25 -16.14 40.11
CA SER A 38 12.80 -16.18 40.21
C SER A 38 12.14 -14.85 39.87
N LYS A 39 12.76 -13.72 40.22
CA LYS A 39 12.30 -12.38 39.87
C LYS A 39 12.38 -12.16 38.36
N GLU A 40 13.50 -12.49 37.73
CA GLU A 40 13.67 -12.37 36.28
C GLU A 40 12.67 -13.23 35.47
N ILE A 41 12.44 -14.47 35.95
CA ILE A 41 11.42 -15.36 35.37
C ILE A 41 10.03 -14.78 35.54
N MET A 42 9.71 -14.15 36.65
CA MET A 42 8.43 -13.50 36.87
C MET A 42 8.24 -12.28 35.97
N ASP A 43 9.29 -11.49 35.74
CA ASP A 43 9.27 -10.34 34.83
C ASP A 43 9.04 -10.79 33.38
N ILE A 44 9.68 -11.88 32.95
CA ILE A 44 9.44 -12.50 31.65
C ILE A 44 7.98 -12.98 31.54
N ALA A 45 7.45 -13.64 32.54
CA ALA A 45 6.08 -14.11 32.60
C ALA A 45 5.07 -12.96 32.48
N ASN A 46 5.32 -11.85 33.17
CA ASN A 46 4.50 -10.65 33.12
C ASN A 46 4.58 -9.98 31.73
N TYR A 47 5.75 -9.96 31.11
CA TYR A 47 5.93 -9.45 29.75
C TYR A 47 5.14 -10.29 28.74
N LEU A 48 5.21 -11.62 28.83
CA LEU A 48 4.44 -12.53 27.97
C LEU A 48 2.93 -12.35 28.14
N SER A 49 2.45 -12.19 29.38
CA SER A 49 1.04 -11.92 29.67
C SER A 49 0.57 -10.60 29.05
N LYS A 50 1.40 -9.55 29.18
CA LYS A 50 1.13 -8.23 28.57
C LYS A 50 1.13 -8.29 27.05
N SER A 51 2.06 -9.04 26.48
CA SER A 51 2.10 -9.27 25.04
C SER A 51 0.87 -10.02 24.53
N ALA A 52 0.43 -11.05 25.25
CA ALA A 52 -0.81 -11.78 24.93
C ALA A 52 -2.04 -10.86 24.94
N SER A 53 -2.17 -9.98 25.92
CA SER A 53 -3.29 -9.03 26.01
C SER A 53 -3.24 -7.98 24.88
N LEU A 54 -2.05 -7.57 24.47
CA LEU A 54 -1.87 -6.67 23.31
C LEU A 54 -2.28 -7.35 22.01
N ILE A 55 -1.85 -8.59 21.78
CA ILE A 55 -2.25 -9.40 20.63
C ILE A 55 -3.77 -9.54 20.61
N GLU A 56 -4.40 -9.90 21.72
CA GLU A 56 -5.84 -10.04 21.84
C GLU A 56 -6.58 -8.72 21.57
N SER A 57 -6.07 -7.60 22.07
CA SER A 57 -6.63 -6.27 21.79
C SER A 57 -6.49 -5.86 20.33
N CYS A 58 -5.39 -6.25 19.68
CA CYS A 58 -5.19 -6.05 18.23
C CYS A 58 -6.17 -6.93 17.42
N GLU A 59 -6.37 -8.17 17.83
CA GLU A 59 -7.32 -9.09 17.20
C GLU A 59 -8.77 -8.63 17.38
N HIS A 60 -9.15 -8.15 18.55
CA HIS A 60 -10.47 -7.54 18.77
C HIS A 60 -10.67 -6.28 17.91
N LYS A 61 -9.65 -5.43 17.78
CA LYS A 61 -9.69 -4.29 16.87
C LYS A 61 -9.76 -4.73 15.42
N GLN A 62 -9.10 -5.82 15.06
CA GLN A 62 -9.14 -6.39 13.71
C GLN A 62 -10.48 -7.06 13.41
N SER A 63 -11.14 -7.70 14.37
CA SER A 63 -12.49 -8.26 14.23
C SER A 63 -13.59 -7.20 14.22
N ALA A 64 -13.40 -6.09 14.94
CA ALA A 64 -14.23 -4.89 14.83
C ALA A 64 -13.96 -4.10 13.54
N TRP A 65 -12.90 -4.44 12.81
CA TRP A 65 -12.56 -3.90 11.52
C TRP A 65 -13.52 -4.43 10.46
N LYS A 66 -14.65 -3.74 10.31
CA LYS A 66 -15.58 -4.05 9.22
C LYS A 66 -14.87 -3.77 7.91
N PRO A 67 -14.73 -4.76 7.02
CA PRO A 67 -14.20 -4.51 5.70
C PRO A 67 -14.98 -3.36 5.07
N GLY A 68 -14.28 -2.36 4.53
CA GLY A 68 -14.88 -1.29 3.74
C GLY A 68 -15.71 -1.91 2.62
N LYS A 69 -16.66 -1.18 2.06
CA LYS A 69 -17.51 -1.70 0.99
C LYS A 69 -16.65 -2.22 -0.16
N VAL A 70 -16.62 -3.54 -0.31
CA VAL A 70 -16.07 -4.20 -1.48
C VAL A 70 -17.11 -4.05 -2.58
N ASN A 71 -16.88 -3.18 -3.56
CA ASN A 71 -17.69 -3.12 -4.75
C ASN A 71 -17.31 -4.30 -5.66
N LEU A 72 -17.91 -5.44 -5.39
CA LEU A 72 -17.78 -6.62 -6.24
C LEU A 72 -18.83 -6.50 -7.35
N ILE A 73 -18.39 -6.20 -8.55
CA ILE A 73 -19.28 -6.24 -9.70
C ILE A 73 -19.52 -7.72 -10.04
N LYS A 74 -20.67 -8.25 -9.68
CA LYS A 74 -21.10 -9.61 -10.05
C LYS A 74 -21.43 -9.67 -11.53
N TYR A 75 -20.65 -10.44 -12.27
CA TYR A 75 -20.99 -10.80 -13.63
C TYR A 75 -21.74 -12.13 -13.63
N THR A 76 -22.99 -12.08 -13.96
CA THR A 76 -23.87 -13.28 -14.01
C THR A 76 -23.87 -13.95 -15.38
N ASN A 77 -23.26 -13.37 -16.41
CA ASN A 77 -23.27 -13.94 -17.77
C ASN A 77 -21.87 -13.98 -18.36
N LEU A 78 -21.32 -15.19 -18.40
CA LEU A 78 -20.02 -15.53 -18.99
C LEU A 78 -20.05 -15.62 -20.53
N ASN A 79 -21.08 -15.18 -21.20
CA ASN A 79 -21.12 -15.22 -22.65
C ASN A 79 -20.33 -14.05 -23.26
N LEU A 80 -19.01 -14.18 -23.19
CA LEU A 80 -18.03 -13.21 -23.68
C LEU A 80 -18.34 -12.73 -25.11
N VAL A 81 -18.62 -13.68 -25.99
CA VAL A 81 -18.90 -13.38 -27.42
C VAL A 81 -20.17 -12.56 -27.57
N SER A 82 -21.23 -12.92 -26.86
CA SER A 82 -22.50 -12.19 -26.90
C SER A 82 -22.38 -10.77 -26.32
N GLN A 83 -21.57 -10.57 -25.28
CA GLN A 83 -21.36 -9.25 -24.70
C GLN A 83 -20.45 -8.37 -25.57
N LEU A 84 -19.40 -8.92 -26.14
CA LEU A 84 -18.51 -8.20 -27.05
C LEU A 84 -19.23 -7.79 -28.34
N THR A 85 -20.12 -8.61 -28.87
CA THR A 85 -20.88 -8.29 -30.08
C THR A 85 -22.03 -7.31 -29.82
N LYS A 86 -22.76 -7.45 -28.68
CA LYS A 86 -23.90 -6.58 -28.36
C LYS A 86 -23.54 -5.25 -27.74
N GLN A 87 -22.55 -5.22 -26.85
CA GLN A 87 -22.22 -4.02 -26.07
C GLN A 87 -20.91 -3.37 -26.45
N SER A 88 -20.17 -3.91 -27.41
CA SER A 88 -18.84 -3.49 -27.83
C SER A 88 -17.80 -3.36 -26.70
N ARG A 89 -18.14 -3.75 -25.50
CA ARG A 89 -17.26 -3.71 -24.34
C ARG A 89 -17.59 -4.87 -23.39
N TYR A 90 -16.54 -5.56 -22.97
CA TYR A 90 -16.59 -6.56 -21.91
C TYR A 90 -15.77 -6.08 -20.71
N SER A 91 -16.34 -6.18 -19.54
CA SER A 91 -15.66 -5.85 -18.30
C SER A 91 -15.88 -6.98 -17.30
N TYR A 92 -14.79 -7.65 -16.92
CA TYR A 92 -14.81 -8.82 -16.03
C TYR A 92 -14.27 -8.42 -14.67
N GLY A 93 -15.15 -8.08 -13.76
CA GLY A 93 -14.77 -7.78 -12.38
C GLY A 93 -14.03 -6.44 -12.23
N SER A 94 -14.44 -5.70 -11.25
CA SER A 94 -13.67 -4.61 -10.67
C SER A 94 -13.79 -4.72 -9.16
N ILE A 95 -12.66 -4.90 -8.50
CA ILE A 95 -12.58 -4.91 -7.05
C ILE A 95 -11.76 -3.69 -6.66
N ARG A 96 -12.30 -2.86 -5.81
CA ARG A 96 -11.56 -1.78 -5.15
C ARG A 96 -11.85 -1.82 -3.66
N TYR A 97 -10.80 -1.94 -2.90
CA TYR A 97 -10.83 -1.89 -1.46
C TYR A 97 -9.78 -0.90 -0.98
N THR A 98 -10.19 0.09 -0.21
CA THR A 98 -9.30 1.09 0.37
C THR A 98 -9.71 1.27 1.82
N LYS A 99 -8.77 1.23 2.76
CA LYS A 99 -9.02 1.51 4.16
C LYS A 99 -7.80 2.14 4.81
N SER A 100 -8.04 3.22 5.53
CA SER A 100 -7.09 3.85 6.44
C SER A 100 -7.64 3.78 7.88
N PHE A 101 -6.77 3.64 8.87
CA PHE A 101 -7.16 3.63 10.29
C PHE A 101 -7.44 5.05 10.78
N LYS A 102 -6.59 6.00 10.41
CA LYS A 102 -6.76 7.41 10.75
C LYS A 102 -6.22 8.28 9.62
N GLU A 103 -6.94 9.34 9.32
CA GLU A 103 -6.59 10.30 8.27
C GLU A 103 -6.61 11.72 8.83
N TRP A 104 -5.61 12.52 8.45
CA TRP A 104 -5.53 13.95 8.71
C TRP A 104 -5.37 14.67 7.39
N ASN A 105 -6.14 15.70 7.17
CA ASN A 105 -6.14 16.46 5.95
C ASN A 105 -6.22 17.96 6.25
N LYS A 106 -5.34 18.74 5.64
CA LYS A 106 -5.38 20.21 5.66
C LYS A 106 -5.13 20.75 4.26
N ASN A 107 -6.02 21.62 3.80
CA ASN A 107 -5.91 22.24 2.49
C ASN A 107 -6.04 23.75 2.63
N TYR A 108 -5.25 24.47 1.84
CA TYR A 108 -5.32 25.92 1.69
C TYR A 108 -5.39 26.25 0.21
N THR A 109 -6.42 26.99 -0.21
CA THR A 109 -6.67 27.29 -1.61
C THR A 109 -6.91 28.79 -1.81
N LYS A 110 -6.20 29.37 -2.76
CA LYS A 110 -6.43 30.70 -3.34
C LYS A 110 -6.57 30.57 -4.86
N PRO A 111 -7.03 31.57 -5.60
CA PRO A 111 -7.32 31.49 -7.04
C PRO A 111 -6.21 30.90 -7.90
N TYR A 112 -4.94 31.16 -7.57
CA TYR A 112 -3.78 30.67 -8.34
C TYR A 112 -2.80 29.85 -7.51
N PHE A 113 -3.17 29.52 -6.27
CA PHE A 113 -2.28 28.84 -5.34
C PHE A 113 -3.05 27.82 -4.51
N HIS A 114 -2.60 26.59 -4.53
CA HIS A 114 -3.15 25.51 -3.73
C HIS A 114 -2.03 24.77 -3.00
N VAL A 115 -2.20 24.57 -1.71
CA VAL A 115 -1.34 23.70 -0.88
C VAL A 115 -2.22 22.75 -0.09
N GLY A 116 -1.84 21.49 -0.06
CA GLY A 116 -2.51 20.47 0.72
C GLY A 116 -1.50 19.59 1.44
N ALA A 117 -1.85 19.14 2.61
CA ALA A 117 -1.14 18.13 3.37
C ALA A 117 -2.11 17.06 3.84
N ASN A 118 -1.74 15.81 3.65
CA ASN A 118 -2.50 14.65 4.10
C ASN A 118 -1.55 13.69 4.82
N ALA A 119 -2.02 13.07 5.87
CA ALA A 119 -1.32 11.99 6.54
C ALA A 119 -2.31 10.88 6.88
N THR A 120 -1.90 9.64 6.65
CA THR A 120 -2.71 8.45 6.92
C THR A 120 -1.91 7.44 7.74
N LEU A 121 -2.58 6.80 8.69
CA LEU A 121 -2.03 5.73 9.50
C LEU A 121 -2.70 4.42 9.08
N LEU A 122 -1.89 3.37 8.83
CA LEU A 122 -2.34 2.07 8.36
C LEU A 122 -3.24 2.19 7.12
N ASP A 123 -2.62 2.55 6.01
CA ASP A 123 -3.31 2.67 4.73
C ASP A 123 -3.11 1.42 3.90
N GLY A 124 -4.22 0.83 3.45
CA GLY A 124 -4.23 -0.36 2.61
C GLY A 124 -5.16 -0.18 1.42
N GLU A 125 -4.69 -0.50 0.22
CA GLU A 125 -5.46 -0.43 -1.00
C GLU A 125 -5.27 -1.71 -1.84
N ILE A 126 -6.36 -2.23 -2.35
CA ILE A 126 -6.38 -3.31 -3.35
C ILE A 126 -7.29 -2.89 -4.48
N LYS A 127 -6.79 -2.93 -5.69
CA LYS A 127 -7.55 -2.69 -6.93
C LYS A 127 -7.28 -3.80 -7.91
N SER A 128 -8.33 -4.30 -8.54
CA SER A 128 -8.21 -5.23 -9.65
C SER A 128 -9.32 -4.97 -10.66
N SER A 129 -8.98 -4.93 -11.93
CA SER A 129 -9.96 -4.83 -13.00
C SER A 129 -9.43 -5.41 -14.30
N ILE A 130 -10.30 -5.99 -15.06
CA ILE A 130 -10.04 -6.44 -16.43
C ILE A 130 -11.15 -5.93 -17.34
N SER A 131 -10.81 -5.39 -18.48
CA SER A 131 -11.78 -4.99 -19.49
C SER A 131 -11.25 -5.25 -20.89
N ALA A 132 -12.14 -5.69 -21.76
CA ALA A 132 -11.86 -5.87 -23.17
C ALA A 132 -12.94 -5.15 -24.01
N ARG A 133 -12.54 -4.61 -25.10
CA ARG A 133 -13.43 -3.96 -26.08
C ARG A 133 -12.95 -4.31 -27.47
N ILE A 134 -13.85 -4.62 -28.37
CA ILE A 134 -13.53 -4.90 -29.80
C ILE A 134 -13.99 -3.74 -30.68
N TRP A 135 -15.15 -3.15 -30.38
CA TRP A 135 -15.76 -2.10 -31.18
C TRP A 135 -15.94 -0.82 -30.39
N LYS A 136 -15.69 0.33 -31.01
CA LYS A 136 -16.02 1.66 -30.49
C LYS A 136 -16.72 2.46 -31.58
N ASN A 137 -17.96 2.94 -31.30
CA ASN A 137 -18.75 3.72 -32.24
C ASN A 137 -18.85 3.04 -33.63
N LYS A 138 -19.16 1.75 -33.65
CA LYS A 138 -19.27 0.89 -34.86
C LYS A 138 -17.96 0.75 -35.67
N LYS A 139 -16.83 1.22 -35.17
CA LYS A 139 -15.49 1.00 -35.74
C LYS A 139 -14.75 -0.07 -34.99
N PHE A 140 -13.98 -0.88 -35.70
CA PHE A 140 -13.10 -1.88 -35.10
C PHE A 140 -11.97 -1.17 -34.34
N ASP A 141 -11.96 -1.28 -33.02
CA ASP A 141 -11.00 -0.62 -32.12
C ASP A 141 -10.75 -1.53 -30.91
N PRO A 142 -10.01 -2.64 -31.12
CA PRO A 142 -9.75 -3.59 -30.05
C PRO A 142 -8.89 -2.96 -28.95
N ARG A 143 -9.31 -3.14 -27.70
CA ARG A 143 -8.57 -2.72 -26.52
C ARG A 143 -8.74 -3.72 -25.39
N ILE A 144 -7.64 -4.11 -24.78
CA ILE A 144 -7.60 -4.94 -23.57
C ILE A 144 -6.89 -4.13 -22.48
N VAL A 145 -7.48 -4.07 -21.30
CA VAL A 145 -6.90 -3.42 -20.13
C VAL A 145 -6.94 -4.37 -18.95
N LEU A 146 -5.79 -4.60 -18.36
CA LEU A 146 -5.59 -5.34 -17.13
C LEU A 146 -5.07 -4.39 -16.07
N ASN A 147 -5.59 -4.48 -14.87
CA ASN A 147 -5.17 -3.69 -13.72
C ASN A 147 -5.20 -4.55 -12.47
N ALA A 148 -4.08 -4.68 -11.80
CA ALA A 148 -3.98 -5.29 -10.50
C ALA A 148 -2.99 -4.48 -9.66
N GLU A 149 -3.44 -3.91 -8.57
CA GLU A 149 -2.64 -3.11 -7.64
C GLU A 149 -2.97 -3.51 -6.22
N SER A 150 -1.95 -3.65 -5.41
CA SER A 150 -2.08 -3.76 -3.97
C SER A 150 -0.99 -2.94 -3.30
N SER A 151 -1.34 -2.24 -2.24
CA SER A 151 -0.39 -1.51 -1.42
C SER A 151 -0.82 -1.50 0.04
N LEU A 152 0.16 -1.52 0.90
CA LEU A 152 0.01 -1.37 2.35
C LEU A 152 1.10 -0.44 2.83
N SER A 153 0.75 0.53 3.68
CA SER A 153 1.71 1.38 4.39
C SER A 153 1.31 1.57 5.85
N LEU A 154 2.28 1.55 6.75
CA LEU A 154 2.03 1.82 8.16
C LEU A 154 1.73 3.30 8.39
N LEU A 155 2.50 4.17 7.77
CA LEU A 155 2.29 5.62 7.79
C LEU A 155 2.55 6.17 6.40
N SER A 156 1.68 7.03 5.91
CA SER A 156 1.85 7.76 4.67
C SER A 156 1.59 9.24 4.91
N SER A 157 2.43 10.10 4.38
CA SER A 157 2.19 11.53 4.36
C SER A 157 2.43 12.09 2.96
N THR A 158 1.57 12.99 2.54
CA THR A 158 1.65 13.64 1.24
C THR A 158 1.49 15.14 1.41
N VAL A 159 2.38 15.87 0.80
CA VAL A 159 2.28 17.33 0.65
C VAL A 159 2.20 17.64 -0.84
N ASN A 160 1.27 18.49 -1.21
CA ASN A 160 1.13 18.94 -2.59
C ASN A 160 1.02 20.47 -2.65
N ALA A 161 1.63 21.03 -3.66
CA ALA A 161 1.54 22.46 -3.97
C ALA A 161 1.26 22.61 -5.46
N ARG A 162 0.46 23.61 -5.80
CA ARG A 162 0.17 23.99 -7.19
C ARG A 162 0.11 25.49 -7.30
N ILE A 163 0.74 26.02 -8.33
CA ILE A 163 0.71 27.44 -8.69
C ILE A 163 0.33 27.57 -10.18
N GLY A 164 -0.51 28.51 -10.49
CA GLY A 164 -0.98 28.80 -11.86
C GLY A 164 -2.46 28.58 -12.05
N ASN A 165 -2.92 28.69 -13.28
CA ASN A 165 -4.31 28.55 -13.68
C ASN A 165 -4.58 27.18 -14.37
N SER A 166 -5.74 27.01 -14.98
CA SER A 166 -6.10 25.76 -15.67
C SER A 166 -5.26 25.49 -16.93
N LYS A 167 -4.74 26.52 -17.59
CA LYS A 167 -4.01 26.42 -18.85
C LYS A 167 -2.49 26.36 -18.64
N VAL A 168 -1.99 27.11 -17.64
CA VAL A 168 -0.56 27.16 -17.32
C VAL A 168 -0.40 26.98 -15.82
N TYR A 169 0.24 25.88 -15.41
CA TYR A 169 0.50 25.62 -13.99
C TYR A 169 1.75 24.78 -13.80
N ALA A 170 2.36 24.97 -12.64
CA ALA A 170 3.33 24.06 -12.07
C ALA A 170 2.76 23.44 -10.79
N SER A 171 3.00 22.17 -10.57
CA SER A 171 2.65 21.51 -9.31
C SER A 171 3.75 20.57 -8.87
N ALA A 172 3.93 20.48 -7.56
CA ALA A 172 4.82 19.54 -6.92
C ALA A 172 4.03 18.74 -5.88
N ARG A 173 4.31 17.45 -5.81
CA ARG A 173 3.77 16.54 -4.80
C ARG A 173 4.90 15.72 -4.23
N ALA A 174 5.04 15.72 -2.91
CA ALA A 174 5.97 14.87 -2.20
C ALA A 174 5.19 13.90 -1.32
N THR A 175 5.52 12.62 -1.37
CA THR A 175 4.92 11.58 -0.55
C THR A 175 6.03 10.85 0.19
N GLY A 176 5.88 10.73 1.51
CA GLY A 176 6.73 9.93 2.38
C GLY A 176 5.92 8.79 2.98
N GLN A 177 6.49 7.60 3.02
CA GLN A 177 5.84 6.40 3.53
C GLN A 177 6.80 5.61 4.43
N VAL A 178 6.24 4.99 5.46
CA VAL A 178 6.96 4.11 6.39
C VAL A 178 6.31 2.73 6.36
N GLY A 179 7.12 1.68 6.31
CA GLY A 179 6.66 0.30 6.32
C GLY A 179 5.74 0.00 5.14
N VAL A 180 6.28 0.05 3.91
CA VAL A 180 5.53 -0.10 2.67
C VAL A 180 5.72 -1.49 2.09
N ALA A 181 4.62 -2.08 1.63
CA ALA A 181 4.63 -3.24 0.74
C ALA A 181 3.69 -2.96 -0.43
N TYR A 182 4.10 -3.25 -1.65
CA TYR A 182 3.25 -3.06 -2.82
C TYR A 182 3.51 -4.08 -3.91
N ALA A 183 2.47 -4.33 -4.71
CA ALA A 183 2.55 -5.07 -5.96
C ALA A 183 1.66 -4.39 -7.00
N THR A 184 2.17 -4.21 -8.20
CA THR A 184 1.47 -3.56 -9.32
C THR A 184 1.68 -4.37 -10.58
N CYS A 185 0.60 -4.62 -11.30
CA CYS A 185 0.65 -5.18 -12.64
C CYS A 185 -0.46 -4.51 -13.48
N LYS A 186 -0.07 -3.72 -14.44
CA LYS A 186 -0.99 -3.04 -15.36
C LYS A 186 -0.55 -3.30 -16.79
N ALA A 187 -1.52 -3.53 -17.65
CA ALA A 187 -1.28 -3.64 -19.08
C ALA A 187 -2.47 -3.07 -19.85
N ALA A 188 -2.20 -2.27 -20.85
CA ALA A 188 -3.22 -1.85 -21.80
C ALA A 188 -2.68 -1.98 -23.24
N PHE A 189 -3.44 -2.65 -24.07
CA PHE A 189 -3.08 -2.89 -25.46
C PHE A 189 -4.23 -2.49 -26.36
N SER A 190 -3.95 -1.61 -27.29
CA SER A 190 -4.85 -1.23 -28.39
C SER A 190 -4.03 -0.82 -29.61
N ALA A 191 -4.70 -0.57 -30.74
CA ALA A 191 -4.03 -0.05 -31.94
C ALA A 191 -3.39 1.34 -31.74
N LYS A 192 -3.83 2.10 -30.72
CA LYS A 192 -3.41 3.49 -30.47
C LYS A 192 -2.69 3.69 -29.15
N GLU A 193 -2.63 2.67 -28.32
CA GLU A 193 -2.08 2.76 -26.98
C GLU A 193 -1.45 1.42 -26.59
N GLN A 194 -0.23 1.48 -26.12
CA GLN A 194 0.47 0.36 -25.52
C GLN A 194 1.04 0.82 -24.19
N SER A 195 0.70 0.12 -23.13
CA SER A 195 1.25 0.39 -21.82
C SER A 195 1.47 -0.89 -21.03
N PHE A 196 2.50 -0.88 -20.24
CA PHE A 196 2.81 -1.93 -19.30
C PHE A 196 3.48 -1.32 -18.06
N GLU A 197 3.03 -1.73 -16.90
CA GLU A 197 3.65 -1.42 -15.62
C GLU A 197 3.67 -2.68 -14.78
N ALA A 198 4.85 -3.07 -14.32
CA ALA A 198 5.00 -4.14 -13.34
C ALA A 198 5.94 -3.67 -12.25
N GLY A 199 5.56 -3.91 -11.01
CA GLY A 199 6.35 -3.52 -9.87
C GLY A 199 5.97 -4.32 -8.63
N VAL A 200 6.98 -4.64 -7.85
CA VAL A 200 6.84 -5.28 -6.55
C VAL A 200 7.91 -4.70 -5.63
N GLY A 201 7.56 -4.55 -4.37
CA GLY A 201 8.54 -4.08 -3.42
C GLY A 201 8.06 -4.00 -1.99
N VAL A 202 9.04 -4.01 -1.12
CA VAL A 202 8.93 -3.69 0.29
C VAL A 202 9.97 -2.65 0.65
N ALA A 203 9.64 -1.70 1.52
CA ALA A 203 10.58 -0.70 1.99
C ALA A 203 10.26 -0.28 3.43
N ALA A 204 11.30 -0.10 4.23
CA ALA A 204 11.12 0.50 5.55
C ALA A 204 10.75 1.97 5.44
N LEU A 205 11.43 2.71 4.57
CA LEU A 205 11.12 4.10 4.21
C LEU A 205 11.09 4.24 2.69
N ARG A 206 10.09 4.95 2.18
CA ARG A 206 9.94 5.28 0.76
C ARG A 206 9.56 6.75 0.61
N GLY A 207 10.21 7.43 -0.30
CA GLY A 207 9.90 8.79 -0.71
C GLY A 207 9.61 8.86 -2.21
N GLU A 208 8.65 9.67 -2.58
CA GLU A 208 8.34 9.97 -3.98
C GLU A 208 8.11 11.47 -4.14
N THR A 209 8.72 12.07 -5.14
CA THR A 209 8.47 13.45 -5.52
C THR A 209 8.04 13.49 -6.98
N ARG A 210 6.92 14.13 -7.24
CA ARG A 210 6.35 14.31 -8.57
C ARG A 210 6.20 15.79 -8.88
N CYS A 211 6.83 16.24 -9.94
CA CYS A 211 6.71 17.59 -10.47
C CYS A 211 5.96 17.56 -11.79
N VAL A 212 5.00 18.46 -11.96
CA VAL A 212 4.21 18.59 -13.19
C VAL A 212 4.29 20.02 -13.67
N LEU A 213 4.65 20.21 -14.93
CA LEU A 213 4.56 21.46 -15.65
C LEU A 213 3.55 21.30 -16.78
N ASN A 214 2.55 22.16 -16.80
CA ASN A 214 1.57 22.21 -17.88
C ASN A 214 1.60 23.59 -18.54
N ILE A 215 1.78 23.62 -19.86
CA ILE A 215 1.79 24.84 -20.67
C ILE A 215 0.86 24.61 -21.85
N LEU A 216 -0.32 25.25 -21.80
CA LEU A 216 -1.30 25.27 -22.89
C LEU A 216 -1.73 23.88 -23.41
N GLY A 217 -1.71 22.86 -22.54
CA GLY A 217 -2.08 21.48 -22.88
C GLY A 217 -0.88 20.54 -23.01
N ALA A 218 0.32 21.03 -23.30
CA ALA A 218 1.54 20.24 -23.19
C ALA A 218 1.92 20.07 -21.71
N LYS A 219 1.97 18.83 -21.26
CA LYS A 219 2.22 18.49 -19.85
C LYS A 219 3.43 17.57 -19.72
N VAL A 220 4.39 17.99 -18.95
CA VAL A 220 5.56 17.20 -18.59
C VAL A 220 5.46 16.83 -17.10
N THR A 221 5.59 15.56 -16.81
CA THR A 221 5.60 15.04 -15.44
C THR A 221 6.92 14.33 -15.19
N LEU A 222 7.63 14.74 -14.16
CA LEU A 222 8.84 14.11 -13.67
C LEU A 222 8.55 13.51 -12.30
N THR A 223 8.89 12.25 -12.11
CA THR A 223 8.77 11.58 -10.82
C THR A 223 10.12 11.00 -10.43
N ALA A 224 10.58 11.34 -9.23
CA ALA A 224 11.75 10.77 -8.59
C ALA A 224 11.30 9.95 -7.38
N GLN A 225 11.90 8.80 -7.18
CA GLN A 225 11.60 7.89 -6.08
C GLN A 225 12.87 7.47 -5.38
N GLY A 226 12.81 7.38 -4.05
CA GLY A 226 13.88 6.88 -3.22
C GLY A 226 13.33 5.96 -2.13
N SER A 227 14.13 5.00 -1.71
CA SER A 227 13.78 4.10 -0.61
C SER A 227 15.00 3.64 0.17
N VAL A 228 14.78 3.28 1.44
CA VAL A 228 15.80 2.75 2.33
C VAL A 228 15.21 1.54 3.07
N GLY A 229 16.06 0.53 3.33
CA GLY A 229 15.63 -0.76 3.86
C GLY A 229 14.67 -1.44 2.88
N SER A 230 15.04 -1.49 1.59
CA SER A 230 14.13 -1.86 0.52
C SER A 230 14.62 -3.06 -0.29
N ALA A 231 13.65 -3.82 -0.82
CA ALA A 231 13.81 -4.74 -1.91
C ALA A 231 12.71 -4.44 -2.92
N GLU A 232 13.02 -3.72 -3.99
CA GLU A 232 12.04 -3.17 -4.92
C GLU A 232 12.51 -3.33 -6.37
N ALA A 233 11.56 -3.67 -7.24
CA ALA A 233 11.72 -3.58 -8.68
C ALA A 233 10.44 -3.04 -9.30
N ASN A 234 10.56 -2.03 -10.16
CA ASN A 234 9.44 -1.49 -10.92
C ASN A 234 9.92 -1.09 -12.31
N PHE A 235 9.10 -1.35 -13.29
CA PHE A 235 9.28 -0.91 -14.66
C PHE A 235 7.95 -0.46 -15.22
N SER A 236 7.94 0.66 -15.94
CA SER A 236 6.75 1.15 -16.64
C SER A 236 7.11 1.75 -17.99
N TYR A 237 6.26 1.50 -18.97
CA TYR A 237 6.21 2.26 -20.21
C TYR A 237 4.77 2.50 -20.63
N HIS A 238 4.53 3.62 -21.27
CA HIS A 238 3.27 3.95 -21.90
C HIS A 238 3.53 4.71 -23.19
N PHE A 239 2.93 4.28 -24.28
CA PHE A 239 2.99 4.93 -25.57
C PHE A 239 1.59 5.06 -26.16
N SER A 240 1.22 6.28 -26.52
CA SER A 240 0.01 6.58 -27.24
C SER A 240 0.24 7.71 -28.24
N SER A 241 -0.78 8.04 -29.04
CA SER A 241 -0.67 9.14 -30.03
C SER A 241 -0.45 10.51 -29.40
N ARG A 242 -0.70 10.68 -28.09
CA ARG A 242 -0.62 11.98 -27.38
C ARG A 242 0.14 11.91 -26.06
N GLU A 243 0.67 10.76 -25.72
CA GLU A 243 1.33 10.58 -24.44
C GLU A 243 2.38 9.50 -24.54
N TRP A 244 3.53 9.75 -23.95
CA TRP A 244 4.53 8.73 -23.72
C TRP A 244 5.06 8.81 -22.29
N GLU A 245 5.37 7.66 -21.73
CA GLU A 245 5.94 7.51 -20.40
C GLU A 245 6.99 6.41 -20.41
N ILE A 246 8.05 6.62 -19.69
CA ILE A 246 9.02 5.60 -19.34
C ILE A 246 9.48 5.80 -17.90
N GLY A 247 9.64 4.70 -17.17
CA GLY A 247 10.11 4.76 -15.80
C GLY A 247 10.66 3.44 -15.33
N SER A 248 11.62 3.50 -14.43
CA SER A 248 12.11 2.33 -13.72
C SER A 248 12.52 2.68 -12.29
N LYS A 249 12.48 1.67 -11.41
CA LYS A 249 12.99 1.73 -10.05
C LYS A 249 13.60 0.40 -9.68
N LEU A 250 14.79 0.43 -9.15
CA LEU A 250 15.47 -0.73 -8.59
C LEU A 250 16.02 -0.37 -7.21
N GLY A 251 15.94 -1.29 -6.26
CA GLY A 251 16.45 -1.10 -4.92
C GLY A 251 16.72 -2.41 -4.21
N PHE A 252 17.91 -2.53 -3.64
CA PHE A 252 18.28 -3.56 -2.69
C PHE A 252 19.03 -2.87 -1.56
N ILE A 253 18.47 -2.86 -0.32
CA ILE A 253 18.89 -2.04 0.83
C ILE A 253 18.55 -0.56 0.63
N ALA A 254 18.93 0.05 -0.49
CA ALA A 254 18.49 1.39 -0.92
C ALA A 254 18.04 1.32 -2.37
N GLY A 255 17.01 2.08 -2.72
CA GLY A 255 16.43 2.11 -4.06
C GLY A 255 16.33 3.51 -4.61
N LEU A 256 16.59 3.64 -5.90
CA LEU A 256 16.36 4.87 -6.67
C LEU A 256 15.54 4.55 -7.91
N GLY A 257 14.67 5.46 -8.29
CA GLY A 257 13.85 5.31 -9.47
C GLY A 257 13.46 6.67 -10.04
N PHE A 258 13.15 6.66 -11.32
CA PHE A 258 12.62 7.82 -12.01
C PHE A 258 11.51 7.41 -12.98
N LYS A 259 10.64 8.36 -13.28
CA LYS A 259 9.60 8.21 -14.31
C LYS A 259 9.42 9.56 -14.99
N ILE A 260 9.40 9.55 -16.31
CA ILE A 260 9.14 10.72 -17.16
C ILE A 260 7.88 10.43 -17.97
N ASN A 261 6.94 11.35 -17.94
CA ASN A 261 5.72 11.29 -18.72
C ASN A 261 5.53 12.64 -19.46
N VAL A 262 5.26 12.58 -20.73
CA VAL A 262 4.94 13.74 -21.57
C VAL A 262 3.64 13.49 -22.29
N SER A 263 2.71 14.44 -22.18
CA SER A 263 1.42 14.42 -22.88
C SER A 263 1.14 15.79 -23.54
N TYR A 264 0.49 15.78 -24.71
CA TYR A 264 0.15 16.97 -25.50
C TYR A 264 -1.18 16.83 -26.27
#